data_79a94cb694c752625d3bc216400b6681
#
_entry.id   79a94cb694c752625d3bc216400b6681
#
_cell.length_a   1.000
_cell.length_b   1.000
_cell.length_c   1.000
_cell.angle_alpha   90.00
_cell.angle_beta   90.00
_cell.angle_gamma   90.00
#
_symmetry.space_group_name_H-M   'P 1'
#
loop_
_entity.id
_entity.type
_entity.pdbx_description
1 polymer ?
#
loop_
_entity_poly.entity_id
_entity_poly.type
_entity_poly.pdbx_seq_one_letter_code
_entity_poly.pdbx_strand_id
1 'polypeptide(L)'
;MTATNEELALLEKWKQKLCLHEWRIRLKTHLRPEEMTMNDAAGCTEWSESIKTARIEIIDPAYYGDRIRPFDFEKTLVHELLHLKFSFWCQNEDDIGDRVMHQMIDDLARALTGESDVTD
;
A
#
# COMPACT_ATOMS: atom_id res chain seq x y z
N MET A 1 15.15 -1.27 5.70
CA MET A 1 15.95 -0.54 4.72
C MET A 1 15.19 0.70 4.27
N THR A 2 15.89 1.77 3.94
CA THR A 2 15.23 2.96 3.44
C THR A 2 14.88 2.80 1.97
N ALA A 3 13.84 3.53 1.54
CA ALA A 3 13.39 3.48 0.16
C ALA A 3 14.43 4.09 -0.78
N THR A 4 14.48 3.58 -2.00
CA THR A 4 15.35 4.13 -3.04
C THR A 4 14.82 5.46 -3.55
N ASN A 5 15.65 6.19 -4.28
CA ASN A 5 15.21 7.46 -4.88
C ASN A 5 14.07 7.25 -5.87
N GLU A 6 14.10 6.16 -6.63
CA GLU A 6 13.00 5.84 -7.56
C GLU A 6 11.71 5.55 -6.83
N GLU A 7 11.79 4.82 -5.72
CA GLU A 7 10.63 4.51 -4.91
C GLU A 7 10.05 5.77 -4.26
N LEU A 8 10.90 6.66 -3.79
CA LEU A 8 10.44 7.93 -3.24
C LEU A 8 9.80 8.82 -4.29
N ALA A 9 10.31 8.78 -5.52
CA ALA A 9 9.70 9.53 -6.62
C ALA A 9 8.30 8.99 -6.94
N LEU A 10 8.12 7.67 -6.91
CA LEU A 10 6.80 7.08 -7.10
C LEU A 10 5.85 7.48 -5.97
N LEU A 11 6.34 7.49 -4.74
CA LEU A 11 5.54 7.94 -3.61
C LEU A 11 5.05 9.37 -3.82
N GLU A 12 5.93 10.26 -4.21
CA GLU A 12 5.57 11.66 -4.41
C GLU A 12 4.57 11.82 -5.55
N LYS A 13 4.79 11.10 -6.65
CA LYS A 13 3.87 11.11 -7.78
C LYS A 13 2.44 10.73 -7.35
N TRP A 14 2.33 9.64 -6.61
CA TRP A 14 1.01 9.13 -6.23
C TRP A 14 0.38 9.92 -5.09
N LYS A 15 1.19 10.48 -4.18
CA LYS A 15 0.66 11.42 -3.19
C LYS A 15 -0.06 12.57 -3.88
N GLN A 16 0.55 13.11 -4.92
CA GLN A 16 -0.07 14.22 -5.65
C GLN A 16 -1.32 13.78 -6.39
N LYS A 17 -1.25 12.66 -7.09
CA LYS A 17 -2.41 12.17 -7.85
C LYS A 17 -3.59 11.83 -6.96
N LEU A 18 -3.34 11.31 -5.77
CA LEU A 18 -4.40 10.92 -4.86
C LEU A 18 -4.77 12.02 -3.86
N CYS A 19 -4.18 13.20 -4.02
CA CYS A 19 -4.47 14.36 -3.16
C CYS A 19 -4.18 14.07 -1.69
N LEU A 20 -3.03 13.47 -1.43
CA LEU A 20 -2.58 13.15 -0.08
C LEU A 20 -1.46 14.08 0.39
N HIS A 21 -1.49 15.33 -0.06
CA HIS A 21 -0.42 16.31 0.23
C HIS A 21 -0.23 16.58 1.71
N GLU A 22 -1.29 16.46 2.49
CA GLU A 22 -1.24 16.74 3.92
C GLU A 22 -0.54 15.65 4.71
N TRP A 23 -0.36 14.48 4.12
CA TRP A 23 0.19 13.33 4.83
C TRP A 23 1.72 13.35 4.81
N ARG A 24 2.31 13.11 5.98
CA ARG A 24 3.73 12.85 6.10
C ARG A 24 3.90 11.34 6.11
N ILE A 25 4.55 10.80 5.10
CA ILE A 25 4.62 9.37 4.91
C ILE A 25 6.07 8.90 4.99
N ARG A 26 6.31 7.97 5.90
CA ARG A 26 7.58 7.27 5.98
C ARG A 26 7.44 5.96 5.22
N LEU A 27 8.23 5.81 4.16
CA LEU A 27 8.19 4.62 3.33
C LEU A 27 9.38 3.73 3.67
N LYS A 28 9.09 2.50 4.06
CA LYS A 28 10.10 1.47 4.32
C LYS A 28 9.92 0.36 3.30
N THR A 29 10.98 0.04 2.58
CA THR A 29 10.92 -0.96 1.51
C THR A 29 11.99 -2.02 1.71
N HIS A 30 11.92 -3.05 0.88
CA HIS A 30 12.89 -4.15 0.91
C HIS A 30 12.99 -4.80 2.28
N LEU A 31 11.84 -4.94 2.94
CA LEU A 31 11.78 -5.51 4.28
C LEU A 31 11.67 -7.03 4.21
N ARG A 32 12.31 -7.69 5.17
CA ARG A 32 12.12 -9.13 5.34
C ARG A 32 10.81 -9.38 6.10
N PRO A 33 10.23 -10.58 5.98
CA PRO A 33 8.96 -10.86 6.67
C PRO A 33 8.99 -10.57 8.17
N GLU A 34 10.10 -10.84 8.83
CA GLU A 34 10.21 -10.60 10.27
C GLU A 34 10.30 -9.12 10.62
N GLU A 35 10.57 -8.26 9.64
CA GLU A 35 10.61 -6.81 9.83
C GLU A 35 9.26 -6.15 9.56
N MET A 36 8.33 -6.90 8.97
CA MET A 36 7.00 -6.38 8.67
C MET A 36 6.12 -6.40 9.91
N THR A 37 5.32 -5.36 10.08
CA THR A 37 4.37 -5.29 11.20
C THR A 37 3.28 -6.34 11.07
N MET A 38 2.80 -6.58 9.83
CA MET A 38 1.78 -7.60 9.58
C MET A 38 2.39 -8.82 8.95
N ASN A 39 1.96 -10.00 9.41
CA ASN A 39 2.38 -11.27 8.84
C ASN A 39 1.70 -11.50 7.49
N ASP A 40 2.43 -12.11 6.57
CA ASP A 40 1.94 -12.54 5.25
C ASP A 40 1.40 -11.41 4.38
N ALA A 41 1.75 -10.17 4.66
CA ALA A 41 1.33 -9.04 3.87
C ALA A 41 2.45 -8.60 2.93
N ALA A 42 2.09 -8.22 1.70
CA ALA A 42 3.04 -7.61 0.79
C ALA A 42 3.30 -6.15 1.16
N GLY A 43 2.30 -5.51 1.75
CA GLY A 43 2.40 -4.14 2.24
C GLY A 43 1.57 -3.96 3.49
N CYS A 44 1.88 -2.91 4.22
CA CYS A 44 1.19 -2.59 5.47
C CYS A 44 1.21 -1.08 5.66
N THR A 45 0.10 -0.52 6.15
CA THR A 45 -0.01 0.90 6.44
C THR A 45 -0.48 1.11 7.87
N GLU A 46 0.27 1.90 8.62
CA GLU A 46 -0.15 2.37 9.93
C GLU A 46 -0.21 3.88 9.89
N TRP A 47 -1.23 4.46 10.51
CA TRP A 47 -1.40 5.90 10.45
C TRP A 47 -2.01 6.46 11.70
N SER A 48 -1.79 7.79 11.88
CA SER A 48 -2.49 8.59 12.87
C SER A 48 -3.19 9.71 12.11
N GLU A 49 -4.51 9.68 12.13
CA GLU A 49 -5.31 10.65 11.39
C GLU A 49 -5.21 12.05 11.97
N SER A 50 -5.11 12.16 13.29
CA SER A 50 -5.08 13.45 13.95
C SER A 50 -3.85 14.27 13.60
N ILE A 51 -2.73 13.63 13.31
CA ILE A 51 -1.50 14.34 12.94
C ILE A 51 -1.09 14.09 11.49
N LYS A 52 -1.90 13.37 10.73
CA LYS A 52 -1.68 13.10 9.31
C LYS A 52 -0.28 12.53 9.06
N THR A 53 0.09 11.53 9.83
CA THR A 53 1.37 10.86 9.70
C THR A 53 1.12 9.37 9.48
N ALA A 54 1.88 8.78 8.57
CA ALA A 54 1.73 7.37 8.24
C ALA A 54 3.07 6.71 8.01
N ARG A 55 3.10 5.39 8.22
CA ARG A 55 4.22 4.54 7.86
C ARG A 55 3.71 3.47 6.90
N ILE A 56 4.35 3.38 5.75
CA ILE A 56 4.03 2.34 4.77
C ILE A 56 5.22 1.41 4.70
N GLU A 57 4.95 0.12 4.83
CA GLU A 57 5.96 -0.94 4.76
C GLU A 57 5.67 -1.82 3.56
N ILE A 58 6.70 -2.11 2.77
CA ILE A 58 6.57 -2.98 1.60
C ILE A 58 7.67 -4.04 1.65
N ILE A 59 7.25 -5.27 1.45
CA ILE A 59 8.15 -6.42 1.53
C ILE A 59 9.16 -6.40 0.38
N ASP A 60 10.33 -6.97 0.64
CA ASP A 60 11.32 -7.17 -0.43
C ASP A 60 10.78 -8.21 -1.42
N PRO A 61 10.92 -7.97 -2.73
CA PRO A 61 10.42 -8.91 -3.74
C PRO A 61 10.95 -10.33 -3.56
N ALA A 62 12.16 -10.48 -3.03
CA ALA A 62 12.77 -11.81 -2.82
C ALA A 62 11.97 -12.66 -1.84
N TYR A 63 11.19 -12.03 -0.96
CA TYR A 63 10.39 -12.74 0.05
C TYR A 63 8.91 -12.76 -0.27
N TYR A 64 8.51 -12.23 -1.42
CA TYR A 64 7.11 -12.18 -1.81
C TYR A 64 6.52 -13.57 -1.99
N GLY A 65 7.31 -14.48 -2.53
CA GLY A 65 6.90 -15.86 -2.68
C GLY A 65 6.09 -16.11 -3.94
N ASP A 66 5.54 -17.31 -4.00
CA ASP A 66 4.79 -17.80 -5.15
C ASP A 66 3.30 -17.53 -4.94
N ARG A 67 2.91 -16.30 -5.15
CA ARG A 67 1.52 -15.89 -5.00
C ARG A 67 0.83 -15.87 -6.36
N ILE A 68 -0.50 -15.76 -6.33
CA ILE A 68 -1.30 -15.76 -7.54
C ILE A 68 -0.89 -14.66 -8.51
N ARG A 69 -0.57 -13.47 -7.98
CA ARG A 69 -0.15 -12.34 -8.80
C ARG A 69 1.33 -12.06 -8.58
N PRO A 70 2.04 -11.66 -9.64
CA PRO A 70 3.43 -11.27 -9.46
C PRO A 70 3.56 -10.02 -8.60
N PHE A 71 4.72 -9.83 -7.99
CA PHE A 71 4.98 -8.66 -7.20
C PHE A 71 5.03 -7.41 -8.09
N ASP A 72 4.35 -6.37 -7.67
CA ASP A 72 4.31 -5.09 -8.37
C ASP A 72 4.43 -4.00 -7.31
N PHE A 73 5.60 -3.35 -7.26
CA PHE A 73 5.86 -2.34 -6.24
C PHE A 73 4.87 -1.17 -6.33
N GLU A 74 4.70 -0.64 -7.53
CA GLU A 74 3.85 0.54 -7.71
C GLU A 74 2.40 0.23 -7.33
N LYS A 75 1.89 -0.92 -7.75
CA LYS A 75 0.53 -1.32 -7.38
C LYS A 75 0.40 -1.47 -5.86
N THR A 76 1.39 -2.10 -5.21
CA THR A 76 1.38 -2.28 -3.77
C THR A 76 1.40 -0.93 -3.06
N LEU A 77 2.24 -0.02 -3.53
CA LEU A 77 2.31 1.33 -2.96
C LEU A 77 0.98 2.06 -3.08
N VAL A 78 0.35 2.02 -4.25
CA VAL A 78 -0.94 2.67 -4.46
C VAL A 78 -2.01 2.04 -3.59
N HIS A 79 -1.99 0.73 -3.45
CA HIS A 79 -2.91 0.02 -2.55
C HIS A 79 -2.82 0.59 -1.13
N GLU A 80 -1.58 0.74 -0.62
CA GLU A 80 -1.39 1.25 0.73
C GLU A 80 -1.78 2.73 0.85
N LEU A 81 -1.50 3.52 -0.17
CA LEU A 81 -1.92 4.93 -0.17
C LEU A 81 -3.44 5.07 -0.18
N LEU A 82 -4.13 4.16 -0.84
CA LEU A 82 -5.60 4.19 -0.84
C LEU A 82 -6.17 3.89 0.54
N HIS A 83 -5.48 3.10 1.36
CA HIS A 83 -5.88 2.94 2.76
C HIS A 83 -5.89 4.29 3.49
N LEU A 84 -4.92 5.14 3.21
CA LEU A 84 -4.91 6.49 3.79
C LEU A 84 -6.05 7.34 3.26
N LYS A 85 -6.33 7.23 1.97
CA LYS A 85 -7.39 8.01 1.33
C LYS A 85 -8.76 7.69 1.93
N PHE A 86 -8.97 6.44 2.31
CA PHE A 86 -10.23 5.98 2.87
C PHE A 86 -10.14 5.72 4.37
N SER A 87 -9.14 6.28 5.04
CA SER A 87 -8.88 5.99 6.46
C SER A 87 -10.06 6.33 7.36
N PHE A 88 -10.85 7.34 7.01
CA PHE A 88 -12.01 7.73 7.80
C PHE A 88 -13.12 6.67 7.82
N TRP A 89 -13.07 5.70 6.90
CA TRP A 89 -14.04 4.61 6.85
C TRP A 89 -13.56 3.36 7.59
N CYS A 90 -12.28 3.23 7.83
CA CYS A 90 -11.69 2.02 8.42
C CYS A 90 -11.84 2.07 9.94
N GLN A 91 -13.06 1.87 10.42
CA GLN A 91 -13.39 1.97 11.83
C GLN A 91 -13.42 0.62 12.54
N ASN A 92 -13.67 -0.46 11.80
CA ASN A 92 -13.86 -1.78 12.41
C ASN A 92 -13.46 -2.86 11.41
N GLU A 93 -12.40 -3.59 11.73
CA GLU A 93 -11.79 -4.55 10.81
C GLU A 93 -12.66 -5.77 10.52
N ASP A 94 -13.62 -6.08 11.38
CA ASP A 94 -14.47 -7.26 11.20
C ASP A 94 -15.76 -6.96 10.48
N ASP A 95 -15.95 -5.74 10.04
CA ASP A 95 -17.17 -5.32 9.36
C ASP A 95 -17.17 -5.79 7.90
N ILE A 96 -18.35 -6.13 7.39
CA ILE A 96 -18.53 -6.42 5.96
C ILE A 96 -18.11 -5.21 5.13
N GLY A 97 -18.42 -4.01 5.61
CA GLY A 97 -18.01 -2.78 4.94
C GLY A 97 -16.51 -2.69 4.78
N ASP A 98 -15.76 -3.14 5.78
CA ASP A 98 -14.31 -3.14 5.69
C ASP A 98 -13.82 -4.09 4.61
N ARG A 99 -14.42 -5.28 4.50
CA ARG A 99 -14.04 -6.24 3.46
C ARG A 99 -14.34 -5.71 2.06
N VAL A 100 -15.50 -5.07 1.89
CA VAL A 100 -15.86 -4.46 0.63
C VAL A 100 -14.87 -3.34 0.28
N MET A 101 -14.48 -2.55 1.28
CA MET A 101 -13.49 -1.50 1.06
C MET A 101 -12.14 -2.06 0.62
N HIS A 102 -11.67 -3.13 1.25
CA HIS A 102 -10.41 -3.76 0.85
C HIS A 102 -10.47 -4.24 -0.60
N GLN A 103 -11.61 -4.80 -1.01
CA GLN A 103 -11.79 -5.22 -2.39
C GLN A 103 -11.75 -4.02 -3.35
N MET A 104 -12.43 -2.95 -2.99
CA MET A 104 -12.42 -1.72 -3.79
C MET A 104 -11.04 -1.11 -3.89
N ILE A 105 -10.30 -1.09 -2.79
CA ILE A 105 -8.94 -0.57 -2.78
C ILE A 105 -8.06 -1.36 -3.73
N ASP A 106 -8.14 -2.68 -3.70
CA ASP A 106 -7.34 -3.51 -4.58
C ASP A 106 -7.73 -3.29 -6.05
N ASP A 107 -9.03 -3.23 -6.33
CA ASP A 107 -9.49 -2.98 -7.69
C ASP A 107 -9.02 -1.62 -8.21
N LEU A 108 -9.11 -0.59 -7.37
CA LEU A 108 -8.66 0.75 -7.76
C LEU A 108 -7.15 0.79 -7.96
N ALA A 109 -6.38 0.14 -7.10
CA ALA A 109 -4.93 0.14 -7.25
C ALA A 109 -4.52 -0.48 -8.58
N ARG A 110 -5.16 -1.58 -8.96
CA ARG A 110 -4.88 -2.23 -10.23
C ARG A 110 -5.29 -1.36 -11.42
N ALA A 111 -6.47 -0.76 -11.34
CA ALA A 111 -6.95 0.11 -12.41
C ALA A 111 -6.05 1.33 -12.60
N LEU A 112 -5.64 1.95 -11.50
CA LEU A 112 -4.83 3.17 -11.54
C LEU A 112 -3.41 2.91 -12.02
N THR A 113 -2.84 1.76 -11.72
CA THR A 113 -1.49 1.44 -12.15
C THR A 113 -1.43 0.73 -13.49
N GLY A 114 -2.59 0.46 -14.09
CA GLY A 114 -2.64 -0.17 -15.39
C GLY A 114 -2.42 -1.67 -15.39
N GLU A 115 -2.47 -2.31 -14.23
CA GLU A 115 -2.35 -3.76 -14.15
C GLU A 115 -3.57 -4.42 -14.77
N SER A 116 -3.34 -5.28 -15.75
CA SER A 116 -4.42 -6.01 -16.39
C SER A 116 -4.62 -7.36 -15.71
N ASP A 117 -5.75 -8.00 -16.01
CA ASP A 117 -5.96 -9.35 -15.56
C ASP A 117 -4.90 -10.27 -16.15
N VAL A 118 -4.44 -11.20 -15.33
CA VAL A 118 -3.43 -12.15 -15.79
C VAL A 118 -4.09 -13.20 -16.64
N THR A 119 -3.68 -13.26 -17.88
CA THR A 119 -4.29 -14.19 -18.83
C THR A 119 -3.31 -15.19 -19.40
N ASP A 120 -2.06 -15.02 -19.13
CA ASP A 120 -0.98 -15.84 -19.71
C ASP A 120 -0.19 -16.60 -18.67
#